data_a1c764e7c68854647934736b4d7be48c
#
_entry.id   a1c764e7c68854647934736b4d7be48c
#
_cell.length_a   1.000
_cell.length_b   1.000
_cell.length_c   1.000
_cell.angle_alpha   90.00
_cell.angle_beta   90.00
_cell.angle_gamma   90.00
#
_symmetry.space_group_name_H-M   'P 1'
#
loop_
_entity.id
_entity.type
_entity.pdbx_description
1 polymer ?
#
loop_
_entity_poly.entity_id
_entity_poly.type
_entity_poly.pdbx_seq_one_letter_code
_entity_poly.pdbx_strand_id
1 'polypeptide(L)'
;MTTYTSIANVIKERRSVRTFTDKAVEKDLLIELLNDATWAPNHKHREPWNCKLYIGEGRKKLVDAVLNSFTEEERAKRGKILSDRFLSTPAQIVVYINEDPRQIQRDEDYAATCAFMQNFQLLAWERGLGCVWKSGGLNYNPLFIEGIGLTRGQRIV
;
A
#
# COMPACT_ATOMS: atom_id res chain seq x y z
N MET A 1 7.51 9.41 -32.31
CA MET A 1 6.66 8.19 -32.17
C MET A 1 6.82 7.72 -30.74
N THR A 2 5.77 7.87 -29.96
CA THR A 2 5.73 7.34 -28.58
C THR A 2 5.64 5.81 -28.70
N THR A 3 6.71 5.12 -28.41
CA THR A 3 6.70 3.65 -28.32
C THR A 3 5.88 3.28 -27.10
N TYR A 4 4.62 2.92 -27.31
CA TYR A 4 3.79 2.36 -26.22
C TYR A 4 4.44 1.07 -25.76
N THR A 5 4.85 1.03 -24.49
CA THR A 5 5.29 -0.22 -23.87
C THR A 5 4.10 -1.16 -23.84
N SER A 6 4.22 -2.38 -24.40
CA SER A 6 3.12 -3.33 -24.37
C SER A 6 2.83 -3.75 -22.91
N ILE A 7 1.56 -3.92 -22.57
CA ILE A 7 1.17 -4.39 -21.23
C ILE A 7 1.86 -5.72 -20.87
N ALA A 8 2.10 -6.59 -21.86
CA ALA A 8 2.82 -7.84 -21.66
C ALA A 8 4.26 -7.60 -21.18
N ASN A 9 4.93 -6.57 -21.68
CA ASN A 9 6.27 -6.21 -21.23
C ASN A 9 6.25 -5.66 -19.81
N VAL A 10 5.31 -4.75 -19.50
CA VAL A 10 5.15 -4.21 -18.15
C VAL A 10 4.94 -5.34 -17.13
N ILE A 11 4.06 -6.29 -17.43
CA ILE A 11 3.80 -7.45 -16.57
C ILE A 11 5.07 -8.30 -16.36
N LYS A 12 5.83 -8.57 -17.44
CA LYS A 12 7.03 -9.42 -17.39
C LYS A 12 8.22 -8.74 -16.73
N GLU A 13 8.33 -7.42 -16.85
CA GLU A 13 9.49 -6.64 -16.40
C GLU A 13 9.34 -6.09 -14.98
N ARG A 14 8.08 -5.83 -14.55
CA ARG A 14 7.84 -5.34 -13.19
C ARG A 14 8.51 -6.23 -12.14
N ARG A 15 9.19 -5.59 -11.19
CA ARG A 15 9.84 -6.26 -10.06
C ARG A 15 9.40 -5.64 -8.72
N SER A 16 9.50 -6.43 -7.68
CA SER A 16 9.36 -5.95 -6.30
C SER A 16 10.65 -5.21 -5.90
N VAL A 17 10.60 -3.90 -5.94
CA VAL A 17 11.71 -3.01 -5.56
C VAL A 17 11.68 -2.81 -4.04
N ARG A 18 12.79 -3.07 -3.36
CA ARG A 18 12.89 -2.99 -1.89
C ARG A 18 13.85 -1.91 -1.39
N THR A 19 14.67 -1.37 -2.27
CA THR A 19 15.58 -0.26 -1.99
C THR A 19 15.18 0.90 -2.88
N PHE A 20 14.92 2.04 -2.27
CA PHE A 20 14.42 3.22 -2.96
C PHE A 20 15.47 4.33 -2.92
N THR A 21 15.39 5.24 -3.88
CA THR A 21 16.10 6.52 -3.83
C THR A 21 15.39 7.46 -2.87
N ASP A 22 16.03 8.55 -2.50
CA ASP A 22 15.46 9.63 -1.67
C ASP A 22 14.58 10.61 -2.48
N LYS A 23 14.47 10.39 -3.80
CA LYS A 23 13.68 11.24 -4.67
C LYS A 23 12.21 11.22 -4.25
N ALA A 24 11.67 12.39 -3.96
CA ALA A 24 10.25 12.53 -3.62
C ALA A 24 9.37 12.05 -4.78
N VAL A 25 8.23 11.46 -4.44
CA VAL A 25 7.19 11.08 -5.39
C VAL A 25 6.06 12.12 -5.29
N GLU A 26 5.69 12.69 -6.43
CA GLU A 26 4.67 13.71 -6.49
C GLU A 26 3.30 13.14 -6.07
N LYS A 27 2.60 13.87 -5.22
CA LYS A 27 1.29 13.45 -4.72
C LYS A 27 0.27 13.27 -5.84
N ASP A 28 0.27 14.20 -6.79
CA ASP A 28 -0.72 14.20 -7.87
C ASP A 28 -0.52 12.99 -8.80
N LEU A 29 0.73 12.59 -9.06
CA LEU A 29 1.04 11.36 -9.78
C LEU A 29 0.51 10.13 -9.04
N LEU A 30 0.70 10.05 -7.73
CA LEU A 30 0.18 8.93 -6.95
C LEU A 30 -1.35 8.86 -6.97
N ILE A 31 -2.01 10.01 -6.91
CA ILE A 31 -3.47 10.08 -7.00
C ILE A 31 -3.95 9.67 -8.40
N GLU A 32 -3.30 10.13 -9.47
CA GLU A 32 -3.58 9.71 -10.85
C GLU A 32 -3.50 8.18 -10.97
N LEU A 33 -2.38 7.59 -10.54
CA LEU A 33 -2.17 6.14 -10.59
C LEU A 33 -3.18 5.35 -9.76
N LEU A 34 -3.57 5.87 -8.59
CA LEU A 34 -4.61 5.25 -7.76
C LEU A 34 -5.98 5.31 -8.46
N ASN A 35 -6.32 6.44 -9.07
CA ASN A 35 -7.58 6.58 -9.81
C ASN A 35 -7.62 5.64 -11.02
N ASP A 36 -6.53 5.54 -11.78
CA ASP A 36 -6.45 4.61 -12.90
C ASP A 36 -6.54 3.15 -12.44
N ALA A 37 -5.98 2.82 -11.27
CA ALA A 37 -6.06 1.49 -10.70
C ALA A 37 -7.49 1.08 -10.33
N THR A 38 -8.41 2.02 -10.11
CA THR A 38 -9.83 1.75 -9.78
C THR A 38 -10.58 1.05 -10.92
N TRP A 39 -10.04 1.03 -12.13
CA TRP A 39 -10.58 0.23 -13.24
C TRP A 39 -10.41 -1.27 -13.06
N ALA A 40 -9.94 -1.72 -11.90
CA ALA A 40 -9.93 -3.12 -11.53
C ALA A 40 -11.36 -3.70 -11.48
N PRO A 41 -11.55 -4.95 -11.97
CA PRO A 41 -12.87 -5.58 -11.93
C PRO A 41 -13.34 -5.76 -10.49
N ASN A 42 -14.58 -5.40 -10.22
CA ASN A 42 -15.19 -5.58 -8.91
C ASN A 42 -16.71 -5.83 -9.04
N HIS A 43 -17.23 -6.71 -8.19
CA HIS A 43 -18.62 -7.11 -8.24
C HIS A 43 -19.56 -5.94 -7.89
N LYS A 44 -20.55 -5.66 -8.76
CA LYS A 44 -21.55 -4.59 -8.58
C LYS A 44 -20.95 -3.17 -8.38
N HIS A 45 -19.77 -2.92 -8.91
CA HIS A 45 -19.09 -1.64 -8.76
C HIS A 45 -18.99 -1.16 -7.30
N ARG A 46 -18.68 -2.09 -6.39
CA ARG A 46 -18.57 -1.78 -4.95
C ARG A 46 -17.34 -0.96 -4.61
N GLU A 47 -16.30 -1.02 -5.44
CA GLU A 47 -15.03 -0.31 -5.24
C GLU A 47 -14.52 -0.42 -3.78
N PRO A 48 -14.27 -1.65 -3.29
CA PRO A 48 -14.11 -1.91 -1.87
C PRO A 48 -12.80 -1.37 -1.27
N TRP A 49 -11.86 -0.97 -2.12
CA TRP A 49 -10.55 -0.47 -1.72
C TRP A 49 -10.61 0.91 -1.10
N ASN A 50 -9.84 1.08 -0.05
CA ASN A 50 -9.58 2.38 0.55
C ASN A 50 -8.06 2.53 0.70
N CYS A 51 -7.56 3.76 0.61
CA CYS A 51 -6.12 4.03 0.65
C CYS A 51 -5.80 5.13 1.67
N LYS A 52 -4.75 4.89 2.47
CA LYS A 52 -4.08 5.94 3.25
C LYS A 52 -2.69 6.16 2.66
N LEU A 53 -2.44 7.37 2.19
CA LEU A 53 -1.18 7.77 1.57
C LEU A 53 -0.29 8.50 2.58
N TYR A 54 0.93 8.02 2.74
CA TYR A 54 1.96 8.59 3.60
C TYR A 54 3.14 9.07 2.77
N ILE A 55 3.28 10.38 2.61
CA ILE A 55 4.34 11.07 1.88
C ILE A 55 4.90 12.23 2.71
N GLY A 56 6.08 12.71 2.38
CA GLY A 56 6.71 13.84 3.09
C GLY A 56 6.71 13.61 4.60
N GLU A 57 6.31 14.61 5.36
CA GLU A 57 6.20 14.56 6.83
C GLU A 57 5.14 13.57 7.32
N GLY A 58 4.14 13.26 6.49
CA GLY A 58 3.11 12.27 6.82
C GLY A 58 3.66 10.88 7.11
N ARG A 59 4.85 10.54 6.60
CA ARG A 59 5.53 9.27 6.88
C ARG A 59 5.87 9.09 8.35
N LYS A 60 6.12 10.17 9.09
CA LYS A 60 6.38 10.13 10.53
C LYS A 60 5.20 9.54 11.30
N LYS A 61 3.95 9.88 10.90
CA LYS A 61 2.74 9.30 11.52
C LYS A 61 2.67 7.79 11.34
N LEU A 62 3.08 7.28 10.18
CA LEU A 62 3.14 5.84 9.95
C LEU A 62 4.23 5.18 10.80
N VAL A 63 5.41 5.82 10.89
CA VAL A 63 6.51 5.36 11.76
C VAL A 63 6.07 5.29 13.20
N ASP A 64 5.40 6.33 13.71
CA ASP A 64 4.92 6.37 15.09
C ASP A 64 3.92 5.22 15.36
N ALA A 65 3.00 4.96 14.43
CA ALA A 65 2.07 3.83 14.54
C ALA A 65 2.81 2.48 14.55
N VAL A 66 3.83 2.32 13.71
CA VAL A 66 4.68 1.11 13.70
C VAL A 66 5.41 0.96 15.03
N LEU A 67 6.08 1.99 15.52
CA LEU A 67 6.88 1.93 16.75
C LEU A 67 6.00 1.71 17.99
N ASN A 68 4.81 2.31 18.03
CA ASN A 68 3.86 2.15 19.13
C ASN A 68 3.19 0.76 19.14
N SER A 69 3.28 0.02 18.05
CA SER A 69 2.77 -1.36 17.98
C SER A 69 3.72 -2.42 18.56
N PHE A 70 4.93 -2.03 18.94
CA PHE A 70 5.94 -2.90 19.54
C PHE A 70 6.05 -2.67 21.04
N THR A 71 6.48 -3.71 21.77
CA THR A 71 6.85 -3.58 23.17
C THR A 71 8.06 -2.65 23.34
N GLU A 72 8.28 -2.15 24.54
CA GLU A 72 9.40 -1.27 24.83
C GLU A 72 10.77 -1.96 24.54
N GLU A 73 10.87 -3.25 24.86
CA GLU A 73 12.05 -4.05 24.58
C GLU A 73 12.31 -4.23 23.06
N GLU A 74 11.28 -4.55 22.31
CA GLU A 74 11.36 -4.67 20.84
C GLU A 74 11.70 -3.34 20.17
N ARG A 75 11.12 -2.26 20.67
CA ARG A 75 11.40 -0.90 20.21
C ARG A 75 12.84 -0.51 20.47
N ALA A 76 13.38 -0.83 21.64
CA ALA A 76 14.79 -0.57 21.97
C ALA A 76 15.73 -1.35 21.02
N LYS A 77 15.41 -2.60 20.71
CA LYS A 77 16.23 -3.44 19.82
C LYS A 77 16.14 -3.08 18.34
N ARG A 78 14.98 -2.72 17.83
CA ARG A 78 14.68 -2.65 16.39
C ARG A 78 14.10 -1.32 15.94
N GLY A 79 13.73 -0.44 16.86
CA GLY A 79 13.00 0.78 16.57
C GLY A 79 13.72 1.69 15.59
N LYS A 80 15.03 1.92 15.80
CA LYS A 80 15.83 2.74 14.90
C LYS A 80 15.86 2.17 13.48
N ILE A 81 16.13 0.88 13.34
CA ILE A 81 16.21 0.22 12.02
C ILE A 81 14.86 0.30 11.28
N LEU A 82 13.75 0.10 12.02
CA LEU A 82 12.41 0.20 11.46
C LEU A 82 12.09 1.64 11.04
N SER A 83 12.38 2.60 11.91
CA SER A 83 12.18 4.03 11.61
C SER A 83 12.96 4.43 10.35
N ASP A 84 14.26 4.15 10.30
CA ASP A 84 15.10 4.49 9.15
C ASP A 84 14.58 3.85 7.87
N ARG A 85 14.15 2.59 7.93
CA ARG A 85 13.58 1.87 6.77
C ARG A 85 12.26 2.50 6.27
N PHE A 86 11.35 2.89 7.17
CA PHE A 86 10.10 3.51 6.77
C PHE A 86 10.32 4.94 6.26
N LEU A 87 11.22 5.70 6.88
CA LEU A 87 11.54 7.06 6.46
C LEU A 87 12.36 7.11 5.16
N SER A 88 13.15 6.09 4.84
CA SER A 88 13.88 6.02 3.57
C SER A 88 13.00 5.67 2.38
N THR A 89 11.74 5.24 2.60
CA THR A 89 10.78 4.97 1.54
C THR A 89 10.00 6.25 1.20
N PRO A 90 10.11 6.84 0.00
CA PRO A 90 9.56 8.16 -0.30
C PRO A 90 8.05 8.28 -0.18
N ALA A 91 7.33 7.19 -0.52
CA ALA A 91 5.88 7.11 -0.42
C ALA A 91 5.44 5.72 0.05
N GLN A 92 4.41 5.68 0.88
CA GLN A 92 3.82 4.44 1.37
C GLN A 92 2.31 4.54 1.31
N ILE A 93 1.67 3.46 0.90
CA ILE A 93 0.22 3.37 0.76
C ILE A 93 -0.24 2.19 1.61
N VAL A 94 -1.14 2.44 2.54
CA VAL A 94 -1.87 1.39 3.25
C VAL A 94 -3.20 1.20 2.53
N VAL A 95 -3.39 0.03 1.95
CA VAL A 95 -4.63 -0.36 1.28
C VAL A 95 -5.45 -1.21 2.24
N TYR A 96 -6.72 -0.88 2.41
CA TYR A 96 -7.61 -1.59 3.32
C TYR A 96 -9.04 -1.67 2.77
N ILE A 97 -9.79 -2.63 3.28
CA ILE A 97 -11.21 -2.84 2.96
C ILE A 97 -12.05 -2.79 4.23
N ASN A 98 -13.33 -2.47 4.08
CA ASN A 98 -14.34 -2.74 5.11
C ASN A 98 -14.78 -4.20 4.95
N GLU A 99 -14.61 -5.02 5.99
CA GLU A 99 -14.99 -6.43 5.94
C GLU A 99 -16.52 -6.60 5.95
N ASP A 100 -17.04 -7.22 4.91
CA ASP A 100 -18.45 -7.62 4.89
C ASP A 100 -18.63 -8.87 5.75
N PRO A 101 -19.71 -8.98 6.57
CA PRO A 101 -19.98 -10.17 7.37
C PRO A 101 -20.27 -11.42 6.53
N ARG A 102 -20.74 -11.25 5.29
CA ARG A 102 -20.99 -12.33 4.33
C ARG A 102 -19.67 -12.78 3.71
N GLN A 103 -19.31 -14.05 3.87
CA GLN A 103 -18.03 -14.58 3.40
C GLN A 103 -17.81 -14.34 1.90
N ILE A 104 -18.80 -14.65 1.06
CA ILE A 104 -18.69 -14.50 -0.38
C ILE A 104 -18.32 -13.04 -0.74
N GLN A 105 -19.03 -12.09 -0.17
CA GLN A 105 -18.78 -10.68 -0.45
C GLN A 105 -17.41 -10.22 0.04
N ARG A 106 -16.99 -10.70 1.20
CA ARG A 106 -15.64 -10.40 1.75
C ARG A 106 -14.54 -10.95 0.84
N ASP A 107 -14.73 -12.15 0.30
CA ASP A 107 -13.74 -12.77 -0.60
C ASP A 107 -13.70 -12.03 -1.94
N GLU A 108 -14.84 -11.63 -2.49
CA GLU A 108 -14.94 -10.81 -3.70
C GLU A 108 -14.28 -9.43 -3.52
N ASP A 109 -14.57 -8.75 -2.41
CA ASP A 109 -14.00 -7.44 -2.10
C ASP A 109 -12.47 -7.52 -1.92
N TYR A 110 -11.97 -8.59 -1.27
CA TYR A 110 -10.54 -8.83 -1.13
C TYR A 110 -9.87 -9.09 -2.48
N ALA A 111 -10.45 -9.96 -3.32
CA ALA A 111 -9.92 -10.28 -4.65
C ALA A 111 -9.90 -9.04 -5.56
N ALA A 112 -10.97 -8.25 -5.56
CA ALA A 112 -11.05 -7.00 -6.30
C ALA A 112 -9.96 -6.01 -5.85
N THR A 113 -9.73 -5.91 -4.54
CA THR A 113 -8.68 -5.04 -3.99
C THR A 113 -7.28 -5.53 -4.36
N CYS A 114 -7.05 -6.85 -4.43
CA CYS A 114 -5.78 -7.40 -4.95
C CYS A 114 -5.57 -7.03 -6.42
N ALA A 115 -6.63 -7.08 -7.25
CA ALA A 115 -6.56 -6.65 -8.65
C ALA A 115 -6.26 -5.14 -8.77
N PHE A 116 -6.90 -4.31 -7.95
CA PHE A 116 -6.61 -2.88 -7.83
C PHE A 116 -5.13 -2.63 -7.50
N MET A 117 -4.58 -3.34 -6.50
CA MET A 117 -3.18 -3.19 -6.11
C MET A 117 -2.23 -3.64 -7.23
N GLN A 118 -2.57 -4.68 -7.98
CA GLN A 118 -1.77 -5.11 -9.13
C GLN A 118 -1.82 -4.06 -10.24
N ASN A 119 -2.99 -3.50 -10.57
CA ASN A 119 -3.10 -2.41 -11.54
C ASN A 119 -2.21 -1.23 -11.14
N PHE A 120 -2.27 -0.79 -9.87
CA PHE A 120 -1.41 0.27 -9.37
C PHE A 120 0.08 -0.04 -9.57
N GLN A 121 0.52 -1.28 -9.27
CA GLN A 121 1.93 -1.64 -9.43
C GLN A 121 2.38 -1.64 -10.90
N LEU A 122 1.52 -2.05 -11.82
CA LEU A 122 1.81 -2.03 -13.27
C LEU A 122 1.90 -0.59 -13.78
N LEU A 123 0.94 0.25 -13.44
CA LEU A 123 0.91 1.67 -13.78
C LEU A 123 2.13 2.42 -13.20
N ALA A 124 2.45 2.16 -11.95
CA ALA A 124 3.63 2.75 -11.31
C ALA A 124 4.92 2.35 -12.03
N TRP A 125 5.06 1.07 -12.40
CA TRP A 125 6.21 0.58 -13.16
C TRP A 125 6.35 1.26 -14.53
N GLU A 126 5.25 1.43 -15.25
CA GLU A 126 5.22 2.14 -16.52
C GLU A 126 5.71 3.59 -16.39
N ARG A 127 5.43 4.24 -15.26
CA ARG A 127 5.90 5.61 -14.94
C ARG A 127 7.28 5.64 -14.28
N GLY A 128 8.01 4.51 -14.26
CA GLY A 128 9.36 4.42 -13.69
C GLY A 128 9.40 4.39 -12.16
N LEU A 129 8.26 4.12 -11.49
CA LEU A 129 8.18 3.99 -10.05
C LEU A 129 8.26 2.51 -9.64
N GLY A 130 9.31 2.15 -8.90
CA GLY A 130 9.43 0.83 -8.30
C GLY A 130 8.54 0.69 -7.07
N CYS A 131 7.81 -0.42 -6.96
CA CYS A 131 6.93 -0.72 -5.84
C CYS A 131 7.23 -2.08 -5.23
N VAL A 132 6.81 -2.28 -3.98
CA VAL A 132 6.71 -3.59 -3.36
C VAL A 132 5.41 -3.68 -2.57
N TRP A 133 4.66 -4.74 -2.80
CA TRP A 133 3.55 -5.11 -1.93
C TRP A 133 4.08 -5.90 -0.74
N LYS A 134 3.75 -5.46 0.46
CA LYS A 134 4.15 -6.11 1.71
C LYS A 134 2.92 -6.53 2.50
N SER A 135 2.89 -7.79 2.83
CA SER A 135 2.01 -8.36 3.84
C SER A 135 2.85 -8.88 5.00
N GLY A 136 2.28 -9.01 6.17
CA GLY A 136 2.98 -9.54 7.35
C GLY A 136 2.21 -9.32 8.65
N GLY A 137 2.82 -9.71 9.76
CA GLY A 137 2.18 -9.64 11.07
C GLY A 137 1.71 -8.24 11.48
N LEU A 138 2.35 -7.19 10.96
CA LEU A 138 1.95 -5.80 11.22
C LEU A 138 0.52 -5.51 10.74
N ASN A 139 0.10 -6.09 9.60
CA ASN A 139 -1.25 -5.93 9.06
C ASN A 139 -2.35 -6.48 9.98
N TYR A 140 -1.99 -7.32 10.95
CA TYR A 140 -2.89 -7.95 11.91
C TYR A 140 -2.66 -7.45 13.34
N ASN A 141 -1.71 -6.53 13.55
CA ASN A 141 -1.43 -5.97 14.87
C ASN A 141 -2.47 -4.91 15.23
N PRO A 142 -3.29 -5.11 16.29
CA PRO A 142 -4.37 -4.18 16.63
C PRO A 142 -3.87 -2.78 16.99
N LEU A 143 -2.72 -2.66 17.65
CA LEU A 143 -2.14 -1.36 18.01
C LEU A 143 -1.68 -0.59 16.76
N PHE A 144 -1.14 -1.29 15.77
CA PHE A 144 -0.78 -0.66 14.49
C PHE A 144 -2.03 -0.23 13.72
N ILE A 145 -3.05 -1.11 13.63
CA ILE A 145 -4.32 -0.84 12.95
C ILE A 145 -4.98 0.41 13.55
N GLU A 146 -5.08 0.48 14.87
CA GLU A 146 -5.60 1.64 15.60
C GLU A 146 -4.71 2.88 15.39
N GLY A 147 -3.39 2.71 15.49
CA GLY A 147 -2.40 3.79 15.33
C GLY A 147 -2.44 4.47 13.96
N ILE A 148 -2.82 3.76 12.90
CA ILE A 148 -3.05 4.35 11.57
C ILE A 148 -4.49 4.85 11.38
N GLY A 149 -5.32 4.82 12.43
CA GLY A 149 -6.70 5.30 12.42
C GLY A 149 -7.64 4.41 11.62
N LEU A 150 -7.43 3.09 11.63
CA LEU A 150 -8.42 2.11 11.19
C LEU A 150 -9.23 1.62 12.38
N THR A 151 -10.46 1.20 12.11
CA THR A 151 -11.43 0.77 13.12
C THR A 151 -11.75 -0.72 12.99
N ARG A 152 -12.44 -1.26 13.99
CA ARG A 152 -12.90 -2.64 13.94
C ARG A 152 -13.76 -2.90 12.69
N GLY A 153 -13.53 -4.02 12.02
CA GLY A 153 -14.18 -4.35 10.75
C GLY A 153 -13.48 -3.80 9.51
N GLN A 154 -12.32 -3.16 9.68
CA GLN A 154 -11.43 -2.77 8.60
C GLN A 154 -10.20 -3.67 8.57
N ARG A 155 -9.84 -4.14 7.38
CA ARG A 155 -8.74 -5.07 7.17
C ARG A 155 -7.73 -4.50 6.17
N ILE A 156 -6.46 -4.51 6.54
CA ILE A 156 -5.34 -4.20 5.62
C ILE A 156 -5.15 -5.39 4.67
N VAL A 157 -4.94 -5.09 3.39
CA VAL A 157 -4.75 -6.07 2.31
C VAL A 157 -3.27 -6.29 1.97
#